data_575b1354d3c56aac991b949bf97a7ada
#
_entry.id   575b1354d3c56aac991b949bf97a7ada
#
_cell.length_a   1.000
_cell.length_b   1.000
_cell.length_c   1.000
_cell.angle_alpha   90.00
_cell.angle_beta   90.00
_cell.angle_gamma   90.00
#
_symmetry.space_group_name_H-M   'P 1'
#
loop_
_entity.id
_entity.type
_entity.pdbx_description
1 polymer ?
#
loop_
_entity_poly.entity_id
_entity_poly.type
_entity_poly.pdbx_seq_one_letter_code
_entity_poly.pdbx_strand_id
1 'polypeptide(L)'
;MLKRKKTQYSVVILCLSALFFMSCAHKSGHRRDRERPGTTIADSQDRNTLHPTSRKSKIVNKRSSEKLEGTQIFDRYGSAVFMVYTSDGARMFQGSGFFISNDGLAVSNYHVFKGTGIGMEQIKLVGDDTEYKVSEVITKNEDSDFILFRVDCENTNYIPIASDKPKIGEKVYAIGSPRGLENTFSSGEVSQWRADYLMQISALIDHGSSGGALINEYGEVVGITSGSFADGSQANLNYAWSIDAVKPYIK
;
A
#
# COMPACT_ATOMS: atom_id res chain seq x y z
N MET A 1 -48.34 -20.62 34.88
CA MET A 1 -47.22 -20.47 35.78
C MET A 1 -46.15 -21.52 35.47
N LEU A 2 -45.16 -21.20 34.60
CA LEU A 2 -44.06 -22.12 34.27
C LEU A 2 -42.75 -21.37 34.52
N LYS A 3 -41.99 -21.84 35.50
CA LYS A 3 -40.65 -21.32 35.87
C LYS A 3 -39.61 -21.83 34.85
N ARG A 4 -38.94 -20.92 34.15
CA ARG A 4 -37.76 -21.20 33.34
C ARG A 4 -36.53 -21.31 34.24
N LYS A 5 -35.89 -22.48 34.23
CA LYS A 5 -34.58 -22.72 34.84
C LYS A 5 -33.49 -22.17 33.94
N LYS A 6 -32.65 -21.27 34.50
CA LYS A 6 -31.40 -20.82 33.86
C LYS A 6 -30.32 -21.88 34.18
N THR A 7 -29.74 -22.45 33.14
CA THR A 7 -28.57 -23.33 33.24
C THR A 7 -27.33 -22.48 33.00
N GLN A 8 -26.50 -22.33 34.03
CA GLN A 8 -25.19 -21.72 33.98
C GLN A 8 -24.19 -22.78 33.50
N TYR A 9 -23.47 -22.53 32.43
CA TYR A 9 -22.28 -23.31 32.08
C TYR A 9 -21.04 -22.50 32.44
N SER A 10 -20.35 -22.97 33.48
CA SER A 10 -18.99 -22.52 33.81
C SER A 10 -18.02 -23.24 32.89
N VAL A 11 -17.30 -22.46 32.07
CA VAL A 11 -16.16 -22.98 31.29
C VAL A 11 -14.88 -22.71 32.08
N VAL A 12 -14.29 -23.82 32.56
CA VAL A 12 -12.97 -23.84 33.19
C VAL A 12 -11.93 -23.86 32.07
N ILE A 13 -11.17 -22.81 31.95
CA ILE A 13 -10.00 -22.76 31.08
C ILE A 13 -8.79 -23.21 31.88
N LEU A 14 -8.26 -24.36 31.50
CA LEU A 14 -7.04 -24.93 32.08
C LEU A 14 -5.83 -24.41 31.27
N CYS A 15 -4.99 -23.59 31.91
CA CYS A 15 -3.71 -23.18 31.36
C CYS A 15 -2.69 -24.31 31.52
N LEU A 16 -2.16 -24.84 30.42
CA LEU A 16 -0.95 -25.66 30.42
C LEU A 16 0.19 -24.85 29.79
N SER A 17 1.08 -24.40 30.66
CA SER A 17 2.41 -23.88 30.32
C SER A 17 3.37 -25.07 30.21
N ALA A 18 3.97 -25.26 29.04
CA ALA A 18 5.10 -26.17 28.86
C ALA A 18 6.30 -25.37 28.35
N LEU A 19 7.24 -25.15 29.26
CA LEU A 19 8.60 -24.70 29.00
C LEU A 19 9.39 -25.83 28.35
N PHE A 20 10.00 -25.54 27.17
CA PHE A 20 11.13 -26.35 26.68
C PHE A 20 12.33 -25.45 26.46
N PHE A 21 13.22 -25.51 27.45
CA PHE A 21 14.63 -25.15 27.29
C PHE A 21 15.36 -26.35 26.69
N MET A 22 16.06 -26.19 25.60
CA MET A 22 17.14 -27.10 25.27
C MET A 22 18.28 -26.31 24.64
N SER A 23 19.29 -26.16 25.51
CA SER A 23 20.66 -25.75 25.19
C SER A 23 21.36 -26.90 24.51
N CYS A 24 22.14 -26.65 23.49
CA CYS A 24 23.32 -27.46 23.20
C CYS A 24 24.40 -26.63 22.54
N ALA A 25 25.55 -26.74 23.16
CA ALA A 25 26.78 -26.03 22.95
C ALA A 25 27.66 -26.68 21.87
N HIS A 26 28.52 -25.84 21.29
CA HIS A 26 29.93 -26.07 21.00
C HIS A 26 30.40 -27.21 20.10
N LYS A 27 31.04 -26.84 19.00
CA LYS A 27 32.41 -27.38 18.72
C LYS A 27 33.19 -26.44 17.80
N SER A 28 34.32 -26.06 18.34
CA SER A 28 35.47 -25.43 17.69
C SER A 28 36.17 -26.38 16.71
N GLY A 29 36.80 -25.85 15.67
CA GLY A 29 37.68 -26.66 14.82
C GLY A 29 38.41 -25.86 13.74
N HIS A 30 39.61 -25.44 14.09
CA HIS A 30 40.86 -25.34 13.32
C HIS A 30 40.98 -24.39 12.13
N ARG A 31 41.86 -23.42 12.40
CA ARG A 31 42.73 -22.68 11.47
C ARG A 31 43.44 -23.58 10.46
N ARG A 32 43.57 -23.11 9.23
CA ARG A 32 44.72 -23.31 8.38
C ARG A 32 45.02 -22.02 7.63
N ASP A 33 46.12 -21.41 8.03
CA ASP A 33 46.83 -20.37 7.30
C ASP A 33 47.25 -20.92 5.94
N ARG A 34 47.09 -20.12 4.90
CA ARG A 34 47.89 -20.21 3.68
C ARG A 34 48.18 -18.82 3.15
N GLU A 35 49.46 -18.61 3.05
CA GLU A 35 50.16 -17.43 2.64
C GLU A 35 49.82 -16.90 1.27
N ARG A 36 50.00 -15.60 1.13
CA ARG A 36 50.02 -14.83 -0.12
C ARG A 36 51.24 -15.18 -0.98
N PRO A 37 51.21 -14.81 -2.26
CA PRO A 37 52.22 -13.86 -2.72
C PRO A 37 51.59 -12.57 -3.26
N GLY A 38 52.24 -11.49 -2.96
CA GLY A 38 51.93 -10.15 -3.39
C GLY A 38 52.28 -9.90 -4.85
N THR A 39 51.56 -8.98 -5.45
CA THR A 39 52.04 -8.26 -6.62
C THR A 39 51.69 -6.80 -6.43
N THR A 40 52.72 -6.01 -6.39
CA THR A 40 52.79 -4.56 -6.39
C THR A 40 52.46 -3.97 -7.76
N ILE A 41 52.11 -2.62 -7.72
CA ILE A 41 52.23 -1.65 -8.82
C ILE A 41 50.91 -1.45 -9.57
N ALA A 42 50.37 -0.27 -9.81
CA ALA A 42 50.92 1.08 -9.92
C ALA A 42 49.84 2.11 -9.64
N ASP A 43 50.30 3.16 -9.06
CA ASP A 43 49.67 4.47 -8.92
C ASP A 43 49.35 5.05 -10.33
N SER A 44 48.10 5.38 -10.58
CA SER A 44 47.73 6.35 -11.58
C SER A 44 46.51 7.14 -11.08
N GLN A 45 46.81 8.28 -10.49
CA GLN A 45 45.87 9.34 -10.24
C GLN A 45 45.25 9.77 -11.55
N ASP A 46 43.96 9.53 -11.73
CA ASP A 46 43.16 10.31 -12.65
C ASP A 46 41.91 10.80 -11.90
N ARG A 47 42.06 12.04 -11.41
CA ARG A 47 40.97 12.81 -10.81
C ARG A 47 40.09 13.31 -11.95
N ASN A 48 39.09 12.56 -12.33
CA ASN A 48 38.01 13.09 -13.11
C ASN A 48 36.76 13.13 -12.21
N THR A 49 36.66 14.21 -11.44
CA THR A 49 35.44 14.57 -10.70
C THR A 49 34.37 14.97 -11.71
N LEU A 50 33.69 13.99 -12.28
CA LEU A 50 32.41 14.21 -12.92
C LEU A 50 31.35 14.30 -11.81
N HIS A 51 31.06 15.52 -11.39
CA HIS A 51 29.81 15.81 -10.71
C HIS A 51 28.67 15.38 -11.65
N PRO A 52 27.81 14.42 -11.29
CA PRO A 52 26.59 14.22 -12.02
C PRO A 52 25.71 15.43 -11.72
N THR A 53 25.65 16.39 -12.65
CA THR A 53 24.56 17.34 -12.69
C THR A 53 23.29 16.52 -12.93
N SER A 54 22.63 16.14 -11.84
CA SER A 54 21.32 15.55 -11.84
C SER A 54 20.35 16.56 -12.46
N ARG A 55 20.18 16.50 -13.80
CA ARG A 55 18.96 16.99 -14.41
C ARG A 55 17.84 16.15 -13.84
N LYS A 56 17.13 16.67 -12.84
CA LYS A 56 15.85 16.09 -12.38
C LYS A 56 14.91 16.08 -13.58
N SER A 57 14.87 14.98 -14.31
CA SER A 57 13.91 14.79 -15.37
C SER A 57 12.54 14.74 -14.69
N LYS A 58 11.65 15.63 -15.13
CA LYS A 58 10.26 15.62 -14.66
C LYS A 58 9.67 14.25 -14.96
N ILE A 59 9.30 13.51 -13.93
CA ILE A 59 8.65 12.20 -14.09
C ILE A 59 7.31 12.46 -14.76
N VAL A 60 7.11 11.89 -15.96
CA VAL A 60 5.86 11.97 -16.69
C VAL A 60 5.37 10.55 -16.94
N ASN A 61 4.44 10.11 -16.13
CA ASN A 61 3.79 8.82 -16.32
C ASN A 61 2.60 8.98 -17.27
N LYS A 62 2.50 8.07 -18.22
CA LYS A 62 1.42 8.00 -19.21
C LYS A 62 0.89 6.57 -19.25
N ARG A 63 -0.34 6.42 -19.70
CA ARG A 63 -0.90 5.14 -20.11
C ARG A 63 0.07 4.39 -21.02
N SER A 64 0.29 3.10 -20.75
CA SER A 64 1.04 2.24 -21.65
C SER A 64 0.26 2.00 -22.95
N SER A 65 0.97 1.92 -24.08
CA SER A 65 0.37 1.50 -25.35
C SER A 65 0.12 0.00 -25.42
N GLU A 66 0.82 -0.76 -24.60
CA GLU A 66 0.75 -2.22 -24.51
C GLU A 66 0.34 -2.65 -23.10
N LYS A 67 -0.20 -3.85 -22.99
CA LYS A 67 -0.49 -4.47 -21.68
C LYS A 67 0.80 -4.73 -20.94
N LEU A 68 0.81 -4.40 -19.65
CA LEU A 68 1.92 -4.59 -18.74
C LEU A 68 1.68 -5.84 -17.89
N GLU A 69 2.73 -6.59 -17.66
CA GLU A 69 2.72 -7.69 -16.69
C GLU A 69 2.80 -7.15 -15.24
N GLY A 70 2.39 -7.97 -14.28
CA GLY A 70 2.35 -7.57 -12.88
C GLY A 70 3.67 -7.06 -12.32
N THR A 71 4.80 -7.66 -12.73
CA THR A 71 6.15 -7.20 -12.36
C THR A 71 6.42 -5.79 -12.87
N GLN A 72 6.04 -5.50 -14.12
CA GLN A 72 6.22 -4.18 -14.73
C GLN A 72 5.32 -3.12 -14.07
N ILE A 73 4.09 -3.50 -13.67
CA ILE A 73 3.18 -2.63 -12.92
C ILE A 73 3.80 -2.28 -11.57
N PHE A 74 4.29 -3.28 -10.83
CA PHE A 74 4.88 -3.06 -9.51
C PHE A 74 6.17 -2.22 -9.59
N ASP A 75 7.08 -2.56 -10.49
CA ASP A 75 8.34 -1.82 -10.69
C ASP A 75 8.09 -0.35 -11.07
N ARG A 76 7.06 -0.11 -11.87
CA ARG A 76 6.74 1.25 -12.35
C ARG A 76 6.02 2.08 -11.30
N TYR A 77 5.07 1.50 -10.56
CA TYR A 77 4.12 2.25 -9.74
C TYR A 77 4.19 1.96 -8.24
N GLY A 78 4.98 0.99 -7.79
CA GLY A 78 5.11 0.66 -6.37
C GLY A 78 5.48 1.89 -5.54
N SER A 79 6.44 2.69 -5.98
CA SER A 79 6.85 3.92 -5.27
C SER A 79 5.83 5.07 -5.32
N ALA A 80 4.76 4.95 -6.09
CA ALA A 80 3.65 5.91 -6.08
C ALA A 80 2.63 5.63 -4.96
N VAL A 81 2.71 4.45 -4.33
CA VAL A 81 1.83 4.05 -3.22
C VAL A 81 2.58 4.23 -1.90
N PHE A 82 1.91 4.72 -0.89
CA PHE A 82 2.51 5.05 0.40
C PHE A 82 1.63 4.60 1.58
N MET A 83 2.24 4.53 2.77
CA MET A 83 1.55 4.23 4.02
C MET A 83 0.96 5.51 4.64
N VAL A 84 -0.23 5.35 5.22
CA VAL A 84 -0.91 6.39 6.00
C VAL A 84 -1.13 5.88 7.40
N TYR A 85 -0.65 6.62 8.39
CA TYR A 85 -0.96 6.38 9.80
C TYR A 85 -1.83 7.51 10.31
N THR A 86 -2.92 7.17 10.98
CA THR A 86 -3.89 8.11 11.53
C THR A 86 -4.20 7.78 12.97
N SER A 87 -4.78 8.73 13.72
CA SER A 87 -5.17 8.52 15.11
C SER A 87 -6.45 9.29 15.44
N ASP A 88 -7.32 8.67 16.21
CA ASP A 88 -8.49 9.32 16.84
C ASP A 88 -8.18 9.87 18.25
N GLY A 89 -6.89 9.89 18.63
CA GLY A 89 -6.40 10.29 19.95
C GLY A 89 -6.37 9.15 20.98
N ALA A 90 -7.07 8.03 20.74
CA ALA A 90 -7.08 6.86 21.60
C ALA A 90 -6.46 5.63 20.92
N ARG A 91 -6.59 5.53 19.60
CA ARG A 91 -6.13 4.39 18.79
C ARG A 91 -5.38 4.88 17.57
N MET A 92 -4.41 4.09 17.14
CA MET A 92 -3.72 4.26 15.87
C MET A 92 -4.38 3.38 14.81
N PHE A 93 -4.52 3.94 13.60
CA PHE A 93 -5.00 3.22 12.42
C PHE A 93 -3.93 3.28 11.32
N GLN A 94 -3.98 2.35 10.42
CA GLN A 94 -3.08 2.28 9.29
C GLN A 94 -3.85 1.98 8.03
N GLY A 95 -3.51 2.69 6.97
CA GLY A 95 -4.03 2.51 5.63
C GLY A 95 -2.95 2.80 4.59
N SER A 96 -3.40 2.95 3.37
CA SER A 96 -2.59 3.28 2.20
C SER A 96 -3.09 4.55 1.53
N GLY A 97 -2.29 5.12 0.67
CA GLY A 97 -2.64 6.16 -0.28
C GLY A 97 -1.77 6.06 -1.51
N PHE A 98 -2.11 6.78 -2.55
CA PHE A 98 -1.30 6.82 -3.77
C PHE A 98 -1.35 8.20 -4.43
N PHE A 99 -0.27 8.55 -5.10
CA PHE A 99 -0.17 9.79 -5.88
C PHE A 99 -0.77 9.63 -7.26
N ILE A 100 -1.46 10.67 -7.72
CA ILE A 100 -2.04 10.79 -9.07
C ILE A 100 -1.41 11.92 -9.87
N SER A 101 -0.47 12.66 -9.28
CA SER A 101 0.36 13.66 -9.94
C SER A 101 1.72 13.75 -9.27
N ASN A 102 2.68 14.41 -9.90
CA ASN A 102 4.04 14.55 -9.41
C ASN A 102 4.24 15.73 -8.43
N ASP A 103 3.18 16.44 -8.08
CA ASP A 103 3.18 17.60 -7.18
C ASP A 103 2.49 17.29 -5.83
N GLY A 104 2.45 16.01 -5.46
CA GLY A 104 1.91 15.56 -4.18
C GLY A 104 0.38 15.38 -4.15
N LEU A 105 -0.34 15.53 -5.28
CA LEU A 105 -1.78 15.23 -5.30
C LEU A 105 -2.03 13.73 -5.12
N ALA A 106 -2.83 13.38 -4.13
CA ALA A 106 -2.99 12.02 -3.65
C ALA A 106 -4.44 11.65 -3.33
N VAL A 107 -4.70 10.34 -3.35
CA VAL A 107 -6.00 9.73 -3.06
C VAL A 107 -5.83 8.63 -2.01
N SER A 108 -6.84 8.50 -1.14
CA SER A 108 -6.99 7.40 -0.19
C SER A 108 -8.47 7.15 0.09
N ASN A 109 -8.80 6.18 0.94
CA ASN A 109 -10.16 6.05 1.47
C ASN A 109 -10.47 7.10 2.54
N TYR A 110 -11.71 7.59 2.56
CA TYR A 110 -12.19 8.50 3.60
C TYR A 110 -12.12 7.86 4.99
N HIS A 111 -12.52 6.59 5.12
CA HIS A 111 -12.54 5.91 6.42
C HIS A 111 -11.15 5.79 7.08
N VAL A 112 -10.06 5.80 6.30
CA VAL A 112 -8.67 5.81 6.82
C VAL A 112 -8.39 7.09 7.60
N PHE A 113 -8.99 8.22 7.19
CA PHE A 113 -8.82 9.54 7.82
C PHE A 113 -9.95 9.91 8.78
N LYS A 114 -11.01 9.10 8.86
CA LYS A 114 -12.18 9.40 9.69
C LYS A 114 -11.80 9.55 11.18
N GLY A 115 -12.11 10.70 11.73
CA GLY A 115 -11.79 11.02 13.14
C GLY A 115 -10.38 11.57 13.37
N THR A 116 -9.53 11.62 12.37
CA THR A 116 -8.19 12.21 12.45
C THR A 116 -8.24 13.68 12.06
N GLY A 117 -7.67 14.57 12.88
CA GLY A 117 -7.47 15.97 12.53
C GLY A 117 -6.38 16.10 11.47
N ILE A 118 -6.57 17.02 10.50
CA ILE A 118 -5.57 17.31 9.48
C ILE A 118 -4.26 17.77 10.14
N GLY A 119 -3.14 17.21 9.70
CA GLY A 119 -1.81 17.43 10.27
C GLY A 119 -1.45 16.47 11.41
N MET A 120 -2.41 15.64 11.88
CA MET A 120 -2.17 14.58 12.88
C MET A 120 -1.85 13.23 12.25
N GLU A 121 -2.07 13.08 10.95
CA GLU A 121 -1.65 11.91 10.19
C GLU A 121 -0.14 11.90 9.95
N GLN A 122 0.40 10.71 9.67
CA GLN A 122 1.78 10.49 9.21
C GLN A 122 1.73 9.74 7.89
N ILE A 123 2.41 10.27 6.89
CA ILE A 123 2.54 9.65 5.57
C ILE A 123 3.98 9.23 5.41
N LYS A 124 4.20 7.95 5.08
CA LYS A 124 5.51 7.37 4.82
C LYS A 124 5.59 6.89 3.38
N LEU A 125 6.54 7.44 2.64
CA LEU A 125 6.84 7.02 1.28
C LEU A 125 7.74 5.79 1.30
N VAL A 126 7.68 4.98 0.25
CA VAL A 126 8.52 3.79 0.11
C VAL A 126 9.99 4.18 -0.03
N GLY A 127 10.84 3.61 0.80
CA GLY A 127 12.27 3.87 0.79
C GLY A 127 12.67 5.25 1.28
N ASP A 128 11.78 5.98 1.98
CA ASP A 128 12.04 7.29 2.56
C ASP A 128 11.67 7.29 4.05
N ASP A 129 12.62 7.62 4.91
CA ASP A 129 12.42 7.70 6.36
C ASP A 129 11.73 8.99 6.80
N THR A 130 11.52 9.94 5.87
CA THR A 130 10.85 11.22 6.15
C THR A 130 9.36 11.00 6.42
N GLU A 131 8.84 11.67 7.44
CA GLU A 131 7.41 11.73 7.71
C GLU A 131 6.81 12.96 7.03
N TYR A 132 5.88 12.72 6.13
CA TYR A 132 5.15 13.76 5.42
C TYR A 132 3.77 13.99 6.04
N LYS A 133 3.21 15.16 5.75
CA LYS A 133 1.89 15.59 6.24
C LYS A 133 0.97 15.98 5.08
N VAL A 134 -0.32 15.93 5.34
CA VAL A 134 -1.31 16.52 4.44
C VAL A 134 -1.21 18.05 4.55
N SER A 135 -0.92 18.71 3.44
CA SER A 135 -0.89 20.17 3.35
C SER A 135 -2.26 20.76 3.05
N GLU A 136 -3.11 20.04 2.30
CA GLU A 136 -4.44 20.49 1.90
C GLU A 136 -5.38 19.30 1.68
N VAL A 137 -6.62 19.39 2.17
CA VAL A 137 -7.72 18.51 1.75
C VAL A 137 -8.56 19.21 0.70
N ILE A 138 -8.55 18.69 -0.52
CA ILE A 138 -9.30 19.27 -1.64
C ILE A 138 -10.78 18.90 -1.54
N THR A 139 -11.08 17.61 -1.34
CA THR A 139 -12.44 17.11 -1.11
C THR A 139 -12.42 15.73 -0.47
N LYS A 140 -13.55 15.35 0.11
CA LYS A 140 -13.80 14.03 0.65
C LYS A 140 -15.25 13.64 0.47
N ASN A 141 -15.51 12.35 0.36
CA ASN A 141 -16.86 11.81 0.23
C ASN A 141 -16.97 10.51 1.04
N GLU A 142 -17.93 10.48 1.98
CA GLU A 142 -18.15 9.33 2.85
C GLU A 142 -18.92 8.20 2.12
N ASP A 143 -19.84 8.53 1.23
CA ASP A 143 -20.66 7.53 0.52
C ASP A 143 -19.85 6.75 -0.52
N SER A 144 -18.89 7.41 -1.19
CA SER A 144 -17.96 6.80 -2.15
C SER A 144 -16.59 6.56 -1.54
N ASP A 145 -16.46 6.70 -0.24
CA ASP A 145 -15.32 6.39 0.61
C ASP A 145 -13.98 6.83 0.04
N PHE A 146 -13.86 8.10 -0.36
CA PHE A 146 -12.59 8.67 -0.82
C PHE A 146 -12.26 10.01 -0.17
N ILE A 147 -10.97 10.31 -0.13
CA ILE A 147 -10.39 11.61 0.18
C ILE A 147 -9.35 11.96 -0.89
N LEU A 148 -9.45 13.18 -1.43
CA LEU A 148 -8.49 13.79 -2.36
C LEU A 148 -7.76 14.90 -1.62
N PHE A 149 -6.44 14.84 -1.56
CA PHE A 149 -5.61 15.73 -0.74
C PHE A 149 -4.24 15.96 -1.37
N ARG A 150 -3.49 16.93 -0.85
CA ARG A 150 -2.07 17.14 -1.16
C ARG A 150 -1.20 16.72 0.01
N VAL A 151 -0.12 16.06 -0.32
CA VAL A 151 1.00 15.80 0.60
C VAL A 151 2.07 16.86 0.35
N ASP A 152 2.72 17.33 1.41
CA ASP A 152 3.78 18.34 1.33
C ASP A 152 5.09 17.72 0.78
N CYS A 153 5.04 17.31 -0.49
CA CYS A 153 6.17 16.73 -1.22
C CYS A 153 6.07 17.01 -2.72
N GLU A 154 7.21 16.96 -3.40
CA GLU A 154 7.31 17.19 -4.84
C GLU A 154 8.12 16.09 -5.53
N ASN A 155 8.00 16.02 -6.86
CA ASN A 155 8.70 15.05 -7.71
C ASN A 155 8.37 13.59 -7.34
N THR A 156 7.15 13.35 -6.87
CA THR A 156 6.67 12.01 -6.56
C THR A 156 6.45 11.20 -7.84
N ASN A 157 6.67 9.90 -7.76
CA ASN A 157 6.10 8.99 -8.74
C ASN A 157 4.57 9.00 -8.60
N TYR A 158 3.83 8.78 -9.67
CA TYR A 158 2.37 8.81 -9.65
C TYR A 158 1.76 7.84 -10.65
N ILE A 159 0.49 7.50 -10.47
CA ILE A 159 -0.27 6.60 -11.33
C ILE A 159 -1.23 7.44 -12.18
N PRO A 160 -1.16 7.36 -13.52
CA PRO A 160 -2.12 8.06 -14.38
C PRO A 160 -3.53 7.51 -14.18
N ILE A 161 -4.53 8.36 -14.31
CA ILE A 161 -5.93 7.99 -14.11
C ILE A 161 -6.51 7.40 -15.40
N ALA A 162 -7.18 6.27 -15.29
CA ALA A 162 -7.88 5.65 -16.41
C ALA A 162 -9.03 6.53 -16.92
N SER A 163 -9.17 6.66 -18.25
CA SER A 163 -10.30 7.36 -18.87
C SER A 163 -11.60 6.58 -18.71
N ASP A 164 -11.54 5.26 -18.84
CA ASP A 164 -12.68 4.38 -18.92
C ASP A 164 -12.79 3.47 -17.70
N LYS A 165 -14.04 3.07 -17.37
CA LYS A 165 -14.31 2.06 -16.35
C LYS A 165 -13.83 0.69 -16.81
N PRO A 166 -13.20 -0.12 -15.95
CA PRO A 166 -12.86 -1.48 -16.29
C PRO A 166 -14.14 -2.34 -16.42
N LYS A 167 -14.11 -3.27 -17.36
CA LYS A 167 -15.21 -4.24 -17.58
C LYS A 167 -15.04 -5.43 -16.66
N ILE A 168 -16.14 -6.15 -16.43
CA ILE A 168 -16.11 -7.44 -15.73
C ILE A 168 -15.21 -8.40 -16.50
N GLY A 169 -14.31 -9.10 -15.76
CA GLY A 169 -13.30 -10.00 -16.31
C GLY A 169 -12.00 -9.32 -16.72
N GLU A 170 -11.91 -7.98 -16.69
CA GLU A 170 -10.63 -7.31 -16.92
C GLU A 170 -9.71 -7.46 -15.73
N LYS A 171 -8.43 -7.73 -16.05
CA LYS A 171 -7.37 -7.94 -15.07
C LYS A 171 -7.00 -6.64 -14.38
N VAL A 172 -6.83 -6.73 -13.08
CA VAL A 172 -6.45 -5.62 -12.21
C VAL A 172 -5.37 -6.04 -11.22
N TYR A 173 -4.59 -5.05 -10.78
CA TYR A 173 -3.50 -5.21 -9.83
C TYR A 173 -3.72 -4.25 -8.67
N ALA A 174 -3.65 -4.78 -7.46
CA ALA A 174 -3.76 -3.98 -6.24
C ALA A 174 -2.37 -3.79 -5.62
N ILE A 175 -2.05 -2.55 -5.27
CA ILE A 175 -0.84 -2.19 -4.51
C ILE A 175 -1.30 -1.42 -3.28
N GLY A 176 -0.88 -1.89 -2.11
CA GLY A 176 -1.17 -1.28 -0.82
C GLY A 176 -0.17 -1.75 0.22
N SER A 177 -0.28 -1.25 1.45
CA SER A 177 0.67 -1.53 2.54
C SER A 177 -0.03 -2.23 3.71
N PRO A 178 -0.42 -3.51 3.55
CA PRO A 178 -1.12 -4.23 4.59
C PRO A 178 -0.23 -4.43 5.83
N ARG A 179 -0.81 -4.26 7.03
CA ARG A 179 -0.16 -4.53 8.32
C ARG A 179 1.18 -3.81 8.53
N GLY A 180 1.37 -2.64 7.88
CA GLY A 180 2.63 -1.90 7.94
C GLY A 180 3.78 -2.51 7.12
N LEU A 181 3.48 -3.52 6.30
CA LEU A 181 4.42 -4.03 5.30
C LEU A 181 4.40 -3.10 4.10
N GLU A 182 5.58 -2.65 3.69
CA GLU A 182 5.68 -1.81 2.51
C GLU A 182 5.19 -2.56 1.27
N ASN A 183 4.31 -1.92 0.53
CA ASN A 183 3.85 -2.29 -0.80
C ASN A 183 3.68 -3.78 -1.07
N THR A 184 2.58 -4.31 -0.64
CA THR A 184 2.14 -5.66 -1.02
C THR A 184 1.38 -5.58 -2.35
N PHE A 185 1.72 -6.49 -3.25
CA PHE A 185 1.12 -6.62 -4.56
C PHE A 185 0.18 -7.82 -4.60
N SER A 186 -1.00 -7.65 -5.19
CA SER A 186 -1.88 -8.75 -5.55
C SER A 186 -2.51 -8.53 -6.92
N SER A 187 -2.95 -9.59 -7.57
CA SER A 187 -3.60 -9.53 -8.86
C SER A 187 -4.93 -10.28 -8.86
N GLY A 188 -5.83 -9.84 -9.71
CA GLY A 188 -7.14 -10.43 -9.88
C GLY A 188 -7.87 -9.81 -11.06
N GLU A 189 -9.19 -9.87 -11.01
CA GLU A 189 -10.08 -9.36 -12.05
C GLU A 189 -11.22 -8.58 -11.42
N VAL A 190 -11.85 -7.71 -12.19
CA VAL A 190 -13.13 -7.12 -11.82
C VAL A 190 -14.18 -8.23 -11.88
N SER A 191 -14.70 -8.63 -10.73
CA SER A 191 -15.68 -9.71 -10.62
C SER A 191 -17.09 -9.22 -10.90
N GLN A 192 -17.45 -8.02 -10.42
CA GLN A 192 -18.78 -7.43 -10.62
C GLN A 192 -18.80 -5.95 -10.23
N TRP A 193 -19.70 -5.18 -10.82
CA TRP A 193 -20.12 -3.87 -10.34
C TRP A 193 -21.31 -4.02 -9.40
N ARG A 194 -21.19 -3.55 -8.14
CA ARG A 194 -22.23 -3.65 -7.11
C ARG A 194 -23.06 -2.38 -6.99
N ALA A 195 -22.46 -1.24 -7.36
CA ALA A 195 -23.10 0.07 -7.48
C ALA A 195 -22.34 0.88 -8.53
N ASP A 196 -22.76 2.12 -8.78
CA ASP A 196 -22.18 3.00 -9.81
C ASP A 196 -20.67 3.17 -9.67
N TYR A 197 -20.18 3.18 -8.42
CA TYR A 197 -18.77 3.38 -8.09
C TYR A 197 -18.14 2.23 -7.29
N LEU A 198 -18.86 1.13 -7.00
CA LEU A 198 -18.34 0.03 -6.18
C LEU A 198 -18.09 -1.20 -7.03
N MET A 199 -16.81 -1.58 -7.13
CA MET A 199 -16.36 -2.81 -7.79
C MET A 199 -16.13 -3.92 -6.76
N GLN A 200 -16.61 -5.12 -7.06
CA GLN A 200 -16.12 -6.36 -6.45
C GLN A 200 -14.94 -6.86 -7.28
N ILE A 201 -13.87 -7.28 -6.63
CA ILE A 201 -12.65 -7.75 -7.27
C ILE A 201 -12.21 -9.09 -6.68
N SER A 202 -11.46 -9.88 -7.45
CA SER A 202 -10.84 -11.13 -6.96
C SER A 202 -9.41 -10.94 -6.43
N ALA A 203 -8.80 -9.78 -6.66
CA ALA A 203 -7.50 -9.44 -6.06
C ALA A 203 -7.61 -9.43 -4.52
N LEU A 204 -6.65 -10.03 -3.84
CA LEU A 204 -6.64 -10.10 -2.38
C LEU A 204 -6.36 -8.73 -1.76
N ILE A 205 -7.20 -8.35 -0.82
CA ILE A 205 -7.07 -7.12 -0.04
C ILE A 205 -7.07 -7.50 1.45
N ASP A 206 -6.09 -7.02 2.20
CA ASP A 206 -5.98 -7.25 3.65
C ASP A 206 -5.98 -5.92 4.41
N HIS A 207 -6.10 -5.98 5.72
CA HIS A 207 -6.08 -4.81 6.62
C HIS A 207 -4.83 -3.95 6.38
N GLY A 208 -5.02 -2.65 6.17
CA GLY A 208 -3.98 -1.69 5.82
C GLY A 208 -3.81 -1.45 4.32
N SER A 209 -4.36 -2.32 3.45
CA SER A 209 -4.43 -2.05 2.00
C SER A 209 -5.52 -1.03 1.63
N SER A 210 -6.44 -0.72 2.55
CA SER A 210 -7.47 0.31 2.33
C SER A 210 -6.85 1.64 1.95
N GLY A 211 -7.32 2.25 0.87
CA GLY A 211 -6.77 3.46 0.28
C GLY A 211 -5.67 3.24 -0.75
N GLY A 212 -5.24 1.99 -0.97
CA GLY A 212 -4.26 1.63 -2.00
C GLY A 212 -4.80 1.72 -3.42
N ALA A 213 -3.92 1.58 -4.40
CA ALA A 213 -4.26 1.70 -5.81
C ALA A 213 -4.73 0.38 -6.41
N LEU A 214 -5.83 0.41 -7.17
CA LEU A 214 -6.23 -0.64 -8.10
C LEU A 214 -5.89 -0.18 -9.52
N ILE A 215 -5.04 -0.92 -10.23
CA ILE A 215 -4.40 -0.52 -11.49
C ILE A 215 -4.80 -1.51 -12.60
N ASN A 216 -5.11 -1.03 -13.80
CA ASN A 216 -5.38 -1.86 -14.97
C ASN A 216 -4.09 -2.34 -15.66
N GLU A 217 -4.21 -3.21 -16.67
CA GLU A 217 -3.09 -3.73 -17.45
C GLU A 217 -2.33 -2.65 -18.27
N TYR A 218 -2.86 -1.45 -18.39
CA TYR A 218 -2.20 -0.34 -19.09
C TYR A 218 -1.48 0.64 -18.16
N GLY A 219 -1.43 0.31 -16.86
CA GLY A 219 -0.75 1.12 -15.85
C GLY A 219 -1.53 2.37 -15.43
N GLU A 220 -2.84 2.32 -15.51
CA GLU A 220 -3.73 3.42 -15.08
C GLU A 220 -4.51 2.99 -13.83
N VAL A 221 -4.68 3.90 -12.88
CA VAL A 221 -5.52 3.65 -11.72
C VAL A 221 -7.00 3.66 -12.12
N VAL A 222 -7.71 2.58 -11.76
CA VAL A 222 -9.14 2.39 -11.99
C VAL A 222 -9.97 2.45 -10.71
N GLY A 223 -9.30 2.30 -9.54
CA GLY A 223 -10.02 2.31 -8.25
C GLY A 223 -9.11 2.45 -7.04
N ILE A 224 -9.77 2.58 -5.89
CA ILE A 224 -9.20 2.70 -4.55
C ILE A 224 -9.58 1.43 -3.80
N THR A 225 -8.61 0.62 -3.36
CA THR A 225 -8.89 -0.61 -2.61
C THR A 225 -9.49 -0.28 -1.24
N SER A 226 -10.57 -0.98 -0.84
CA SER A 226 -11.32 -0.64 0.39
C SER A 226 -11.48 -1.81 1.37
N GLY A 227 -10.75 -2.91 1.15
CA GLY A 227 -10.82 -4.07 2.03
C GLY A 227 -12.01 -5.00 1.72
N SER A 228 -12.26 -5.94 2.63
CA SER A 228 -13.39 -6.87 2.56
C SER A 228 -14.50 -6.40 3.49
N PHE A 229 -15.75 -6.48 3.04
CA PHE A 229 -16.87 -6.40 3.98
C PHE A 229 -16.91 -7.69 4.79
N ALA A 230 -16.74 -7.57 6.11
CA ALA A 230 -16.90 -8.69 7.04
C ALA A 230 -18.41 -8.96 7.20
N ASP A 231 -19.02 -9.64 6.24
CA ASP A 231 -20.43 -10.08 6.30
C ASP A 231 -20.58 -11.42 7.03
N GLY A 232 -19.48 -11.96 7.58
CA GLY A 232 -19.46 -13.28 8.21
C GLY A 232 -19.45 -14.44 7.21
N SER A 233 -19.44 -14.16 5.90
CA SER A 233 -19.26 -15.20 4.88
C SER A 233 -17.79 -15.62 4.82
N GLN A 234 -17.54 -16.90 4.51
CA GLN A 234 -16.17 -17.38 4.23
C GLN A 234 -15.69 -16.99 2.83
N ALA A 235 -16.51 -16.27 2.06
CA ALA A 235 -16.14 -15.76 0.75
C ALA A 235 -15.26 -14.51 0.94
N ASN A 236 -14.03 -14.56 0.45
CA ASN A 236 -13.14 -13.41 0.36
C ASN A 236 -13.68 -12.42 -0.68
N LEU A 237 -14.72 -11.66 -0.32
CA LEU A 237 -15.29 -10.62 -1.16
C LEU A 237 -14.50 -9.33 -0.94
N ASN A 238 -13.62 -9.03 -1.88
CA ASN A 238 -12.83 -7.81 -1.87
C ASN A 238 -13.48 -6.73 -2.74
N TYR A 239 -13.31 -5.49 -2.33
CA TYR A 239 -13.97 -4.35 -2.98
C TYR A 239 -12.98 -3.21 -3.24
N ALA A 240 -13.29 -2.42 -4.25
CA ALA A 240 -12.63 -1.17 -4.56
C ALA A 240 -13.63 -0.11 -5.00
N TRP A 241 -13.43 1.13 -4.59
CA TRP A 241 -14.17 2.27 -5.09
C TRP A 241 -13.58 2.75 -6.41
N SER A 242 -14.42 3.03 -7.39
CA SER A 242 -13.99 3.52 -8.69
C SER A 242 -13.33 4.89 -8.58
N ILE A 243 -12.23 5.08 -9.29
CA ILE A 243 -11.57 6.38 -9.42
C ILE A 243 -12.46 7.44 -10.09
N ASP A 244 -13.51 7.01 -10.79
CA ASP A 244 -14.47 7.93 -11.43
C ASP A 244 -15.20 8.82 -10.43
N ALA A 245 -15.36 8.36 -9.18
CA ALA A 245 -15.92 9.19 -8.11
C ALA A 245 -15.03 10.40 -7.78
N VAL A 246 -13.73 10.31 -8.03
CA VAL A 246 -12.72 11.36 -7.73
C VAL A 246 -12.54 12.32 -8.90
N LYS A 247 -12.67 11.82 -10.15
CA LYS A 247 -12.39 12.60 -11.40
C LYS A 247 -13.01 13.99 -11.45
N PRO A 248 -14.27 14.24 -11.03
CA PRO A 248 -14.88 15.58 -11.11
C PRO A 248 -14.15 16.66 -10.30
N TYR A 249 -13.31 16.26 -9.35
CA TYR A 249 -12.60 17.16 -8.43
C TYR A 249 -11.12 17.38 -8.79
N ILE A 250 -10.64 16.68 -9.83
CA ILE A 250 -9.26 16.84 -10.33
C ILE A 250 -9.27 17.92 -11.41
N LYS A 251 -8.52 18.97 -11.16
CA LYS A 251 -8.38 20.13 -12.07
C LYS A 251 -7.08 20.06 -12.84
#